data_455108c3c9b0c8f1d6ca90884e754a5b
#
_entry.id   455108c3c9b0c8f1d6ca90884e754a5b
#
_cell.length_a   1.000
_cell.length_b   1.000
_cell.length_c   1.000
_cell.angle_alpha   90.00
_cell.angle_beta   90.00
_cell.angle_gamma   90.00
#
_symmetry.space_group_name_H-M   'P 1'
#
loop_
_entity.id
_entity.type
_entity.pdbx_description
1 polymer ?
#
loop_
_entity_poly.entity_id
_entity_poly.type
_entity_poly.pdbx_seq_one_letter_code
_entity_poly.pdbx_strand_id
1 'polypeptide(L)'
;LIPMYLPLLSALIPAIVLLVYIYWQDRQSPEPVWQLIKATLLGVLSIPLSLCISSPLQAIGIVPEEMFTFGDAIRVAFLGAALPEELAKLFILWLVLRKNRFFDERMDGIVYAVCVSLGFAGLENVLYVIGDADWMGVALSRAIFAVPGHFCYGVLMGYFYSLAHFCPSKRSYYMAMAIIAPIILHGIYDAILFIVRVTISEWLSVILMLIFTLFCFYLWKTASKAIKKHLPSRDAMV
;
A
#
# COMPACT_ATOMS: atom_id res chain seq x y z
N LEU A 1 27.39 -20.09 -0.89
CA LEU A 1 26.46 -19.50 0.09
C LEU A 1 26.27 -18.03 -0.25
N ILE A 2 25.06 -17.65 -0.69
CA ILE A 2 24.73 -16.24 -0.93
C ILE A 2 24.62 -15.56 0.44
N PRO A 3 25.32 -14.44 0.68
CA PRO A 3 25.23 -13.75 1.95
C PRO A 3 23.80 -13.26 2.21
N MET A 4 23.23 -13.55 3.37
CA MET A 4 21.84 -13.23 3.75
C MET A 4 21.50 -11.74 3.70
N TYR A 5 22.49 -10.85 3.71
CA TYR A 5 22.27 -9.40 3.57
C TYR A 5 21.81 -8.99 2.16
N LEU A 6 22.12 -9.77 1.09
CA LEU A 6 21.68 -9.45 -0.27
C LEU A 6 20.17 -9.53 -0.45
N PRO A 7 19.49 -10.63 -0.07
CA PRO A 7 18.02 -10.69 -0.07
C PRO A 7 17.39 -9.57 0.76
N LEU A 8 17.91 -9.30 1.97
CA LEU A 8 17.40 -8.23 2.84
C LEU A 8 17.49 -6.85 2.20
N LEU A 9 18.65 -6.50 1.64
CA LEU A 9 18.84 -5.21 0.97
C LEU A 9 17.92 -5.09 -0.25
N SER A 10 17.84 -6.13 -1.09
CA SER A 10 16.97 -6.12 -2.27
C SER A 10 15.49 -5.94 -1.88
N ALA A 11 15.06 -6.50 -0.75
CA ALA A 11 13.71 -6.35 -0.24
C ALA A 11 13.40 -4.92 0.26
N LEU A 12 14.35 -4.25 0.92
CA LEU A 12 14.11 -2.96 1.57
C LEU A 12 14.37 -1.75 0.65
N ILE A 13 15.31 -1.85 -0.29
CA ILE A 13 15.69 -0.74 -1.19
C ILE A 13 14.48 -0.09 -1.88
N PRO A 14 13.51 -0.83 -2.49
CA PRO A 14 12.39 -0.20 -3.17
C PRO A 14 11.54 0.67 -2.25
N ALA A 15 11.29 0.23 -1.02
CA ALA A 15 10.54 1.00 -0.03
C ALA A 15 11.31 2.26 0.39
N ILE A 16 12.63 2.15 0.62
CA ILE A 16 13.49 3.29 0.95
C ILE A 16 13.49 4.33 -0.18
N VAL A 17 13.61 3.90 -1.43
CA VAL A 17 13.58 4.81 -2.60
C VAL A 17 12.26 5.58 -2.66
N LEU A 18 11.14 4.93 -2.42
CA LEU A 18 9.82 5.58 -2.44
C LEU A 18 9.59 6.47 -1.20
N LEU A 19 10.16 6.14 -0.03
CA LEU A 19 10.18 7.03 1.13
C LEU A 19 10.96 8.31 0.85
N VAL A 20 12.12 8.20 0.21
CA VAL A 20 12.91 9.38 -0.21
C VAL A 20 12.15 10.18 -1.27
N TYR A 21 11.49 9.50 -2.22
CA TYR A 21 10.67 10.17 -3.24
C TYR A 21 9.55 10.99 -2.64
N ILE A 22 8.76 10.45 -1.70
CA ILE A 22 7.65 11.20 -1.11
C ILE A 22 8.14 12.35 -0.22
N TYR A 23 9.23 12.15 0.52
CA TYR A 23 9.88 13.21 1.29
C TYR A 23 10.34 14.36 0.39
N TRP A 24 10.91 14.05 -0.78
CA TRP A 24 11.31 15.06 -1.75
C TRP A 24 10.13 15.80 -2.40
N GLN A 25 9.00 15.14 -2.57
CA GLN A 25 7.76 15.81 -3.03
C GLN A 25 7.27 16.86 -2.03
N ASP A 26 7.48 16.63 -0.74
CA ASP A 26 7.07 17.48 0.38
C ASP A 26 8.13 18.53 0.78
N ARG A 27 9.13 18.76 -0.04
CA ARG A 27 10.30 19.63 0.26
C ARG A 27 9.96 21.09 0.56
N GLN A 28 8.75 21.56 0.29
CA GLN A 28 8.34 22.94 0.54
C GLN A 28 7.92 23.15 2.00
N SER A 29 7.36 22.13 2.65
CA SER A 29 6.97 22.14 4.06
C SER A 29 7.28 20.76 4.67
N PRO A 30 8.56 20.36 4.75
CA PRO A 30 8.93 18.98 5.05
C PRO A 30 8.61 18.60 6.49
N GLU A 31 8.00 17.45 6.64
CA GLU A 31 7.73 16.83 7.93
C GLU A 31 9.03 16.47 8.67
N PRO A 32 9.06 16.56 10.03
CA PRO A 32 10.22 16.15 10.81
C PRO A 32 10.58 14.68 10.55
N VAL A 33 11.81 14.42 10.12
CA VAL A 33 12.30 13.07 9.74
C VAL A 33 12.02 12.01 10.81
N TRP A 34 12.16 12.37 12.10
CA TRP A 34 11.89 11.44 13.20
C TRP A 34 10.42 11.00 13.27
N GLN A 35 9.47 11.87 12.86
CA GLN A 35 8.04 11.52 12.76
C GLN A 35 7.80 10.56 11.59
N LEU A 36 8.48 10.75 10.48
CA LEU A 36 8.40 9.87 9.31
C LEU A 36 8.97 8.48 9.64
N ILE A 37 10.12 8.43 10.31
CA ILE A 37 10.70 7.17 10.81
C ILE A 37 9.72 6.48 11.76
N LYS A 38 9.14 7.22 12.71
CA LYS A 38 8.14 6.68 13.64
C LYS A 38 6.93 6.12 12.90
N ALA A 39 6.38 6.84 11.91
CA ALA A 39 5.25 6.39 11.11
C ALA A 39 5.58 5.12 10.32
N THR A 40 6.77 5.05 9.72
CA THR A 40 7.25 3.86 8.99
C THR A 40 7.40 2.66 9.92
N LEU A 41 8.01 2.84 11.10
CA LEU A 41 8.16 1.76 12.09
C LEU A 41 6.80 1.29 12.64
N LEU A 42 5.86 2.20 12.88
CA LEU A 42 4.50 1.84 13.27
C LEU A 42 3.76 1.13 12.12
N GLY A 43 4.06 1.48 10.87
CA GLY A 43 3.55 0.79 9.68
C GLY A 43 3.92 -0.70 9.64
N VAL A 44 5.08 -1.08 10.16
CA VAL A 44 5.48 -2.49 10.33
C VAL A 44 4.48 -3.25 11.22
N LEU A 45 3.94 -2.60 12.25
CA LEU A 45 2.96 -3.21 13.16
C LEU A 45 1.59 -3.46 12.51
N SER A 46 1.32 -2.88 11.35
CA SER A 46 0.08 -3.20 10.62
C SER A 46 0.06 -4.63 10.06
N ILE A 47 1.22 -5.31 9.92
CA ILE A 47 1.26 -6.72 9.51
C ILE A 47 0.61 -7.65 10.57
N PRO A 48 1.08 -7.73 11.82
CA PRO A 48 0.40 -8.58 12.81
C PRO A 48 -1.05 -8.15 13.04
N LEU A 49 -1.36 -6.86 12.90
CA LEU A 49 -2.74 -6.39 13.03
C LEU A 49 -3.62 -6.88 11.87
N SER A 50 -3.13 -6.90 10.64
CA SER A 50 -3.86 -7.46 9.49
C SER A 50 -4.11 -8.96 9.66
N LEU A 51 -3.14 -9.69 10.20
CA LEU A 51 -3.31 -11.12 10.52
C LEU A 51 -4.39 -11.35 11.58
N CYS A 52 -4.51 -10.48 12.59
CA CYS A 52 -5.60 -10.55 13.57
C CYS A 52 -6.99 -10.39 12.93
N ILE A 53 -7.10 -9.73 11.77
CA ILE A 53 -8.35 -9.57 11.02
C ILE A 53 -8.56 -10.74 10.04
N SER A 54 -7.51 -11.14 9.31
CA SER A 54 -7.63 -12.18 8.26
C SER A 54 -7.75 -13.60 8.84
N SER A 55 -7.02 -13.94 9.93
CA SER A 55 -7.03 -15.28 10.50
C SER A 55 -8.43 -15.75 10.97
N PRO A 56 -9.27 -14.93 11.63
CA PRO A 56 -10.63 -15.34 11.95
C PRO A 56 -11.50 -15.60 10.69
N LEU A 57 -11.33 -14.80 9.62
CA LEU A 57 -12.06 -15.01 8.37
C LEU A 57 -11.67 -16.33 7.69
N GLN A 58 -10.39 -16.71 7.79
CA GLN A 58 -9.89 -17.98 7.32
C GLN A 58 -10.40 -19.14 8.21
N ALA A 59 -10.35 -19.00 9.53
CA ALA A 59 -10.77 -20.04 10.47
C ALA A 59 -12.28 -20.41 10.33
N ILE A 60 -13.13 -19.45 9.93
CA ILE A 60 -14.58 -19.72 9.68
C ILE A 60 -14.89 -20.03 8.22
N GLY A 61 -13.86 -20.21 7.36
CA GLY A 61 -14.01 -20.64 5.96
C GLY A 61 -14.50 -19.56 4.98
N ILE A 62 -14.59 -18.30 5.39
CA ILE A 62 -14.92 -17.18 4.48
C ILE A 62 -13.77 -16.97 3.48
N VAL A 63 -12.53 -17.01 3.95
CA VAL A 63 -11.33 -16.99 3.14
C VAL A 63 -10.79 -18.42 3.05
N PRO A 64 -10.70 -19.02 1.84
CA PRO A 64 -10.19 -20.36 1.68
C PRO A 64 -8.68 -20.44 1.97
N GLU A 65 -8.21 -21.58 2.49
CA GLU A 65 -6.77 -21.83 2.70
C GLU A 65 -6.03 -22.04 1.38
N GLU A 66 -6.69 -22.65 0.40
CA GLU A 66 -6.15 -22.88 -0.94
C GLU A 66 -7.09 -22.32 -2.01
N MET A 67 -6.51 -21.91 -3.13
CA MET A 67 -7.24 -21.32 -4.25
C MET A 67 -7.32 -22.33 -5.40
N PHE A 68 -8.52 -22.75 -5.77
CA PHE A 68 -8.78 -23.63 -6.91
C PHE A 68 -9.64 -22.99 -7.98
N THR A 69 -10.43 -21.99 -7.61
CA THR A 69 -11.37 -21.30 -8.50
C THR A 69 -11.11 -19.79 -8.55
N PHE A 70 -11.66 -19.13 -9.56
CA PHE A 70 -11.64 -17.66 -9.63
C PHE A 70 -12.37 -17.02 -8.43
N GLY A 71 -13.43 -17.68 -7.94
CA GLY A 71 -14.14 -17.24 -6.74
C GLY A 71 -13.25 -17.28 -5.50
N ASP A 72 -12.40 -18.32 -5.36
CA ASP A 72 -11.43 -18.40 -4.27
C ASP A 72 -10.38 -17.31 -4.39
N ALA A 73 -9.83 -17.12 -5.60
CA ALA A 73 -8.86 -16.07 -5.88
C ALA A 73 -9.38 -14.67 -5.49
N ILE A 74 -10.63 -14.35 -5.83
CA ILE A 74 -11.26 -13.08 -5.48
C ILE A 74 -11.47 -12.97 -3.96
N ARG A 75 -11.93 -14.04 -3.28
CA ARG A 75 -12.13 -14.02 -1.81
C ARG A 75 -10.82 -13.81 -1.07
N VAL A 76 -9.74 -14.52 -1.47
CA VAL A 76 -8.42 -14.35 -0.88
C VAL A 76 -7.90 -12.93 -1.13
N ALA A 77 -8.02 -12.41 -2.36
CA ALA A 77 -7.56 -11.08 -2.72
C ALA A 77 -8.25 -9.97 -1.89
N PHE A 78 -9.57 -10.00 -1.81
CA PHE A 78 -10.32 -8.93 -1.15
C PHE A 78 -10.45 -9.11 0.35
N LEU A 79 -10.80 -10.32 0.81
CA LEU A 79 -11.11 -10.58 2.22
C LEU A 79 -9.92 -11.15 3.00
N GLY A 80 -8.98 -11.83 2.32
CA GLY A 80 -7.77 -12.39 2.93
C GLY A 80 -6.63 -11.38 3.00
N ALA A 81 -6.48 -10.52 1.99
CA ALA A 81 -5.38 -9.56 1.87
C ALA A 81 -5.87 -8.10 1.94
N ALA A 82 -6.49 -7.57 0.89
CA ALA A 82 -6.75 -6.14 0.76
C ALA A 82 -7.52 -5.51 1.93
N LEU A 83 -8.64 -6.09 2.33
CA LEU A 83 -9.46 -5.57 3.43
C LEU A 83 -8.71 -5.57 4.76
N PRO A 84 -8.11 -6.69 5.25
CA PRO A 84 -7.38 -6.70 6.50
C PRO A 84 -6.18 -5.75 6.52
N GLU A 85 -5.42 -5.70 5.43
CA GLU A 85 -4.21 -4.90 5.35
C GLU A 85 -4.51 -3.40 5.31
N GLU A 86 -5.44 -2.97 4.45
CA GLU A 86 -5.75 -1.55 4.33
C GLU A 86 -6.47 -1.02 5.58
N LEU A 87 -7.30 -1.82 6.25
CA LEU A 87 -7.87 -1.46 7.56
C LEU A 87 -6.79 -1.35 8.64
N ALA A 88 -5.83 -2.27 8.68
CA ALA A 88 -4.73 -2.22 9.63
C ALA A 88 -3.85 -0.98 9.40
N LYS A 89 -3.49 -0.67 8.15
CA LYS A 89 -2.73 0.52 7.77
C LYS A 89 -3.48 1.80 8.14
N LEU A 90 -4.78 1.86 7.86
CA LEU A 90 -5.60 3.03 8.23
C LEU A 90 -5.69 3.22 9.75
N PHE A 91 -5.82 2.14 10.51
CA PHE A 91 -5.82 2.21 11.97
C PHE A 91 -4.49 2.76 12.51
N ILE A 92 -3.37 2.29 11.99
CA ILE A 92 -2.04 2.82 12.33
C ILE A 92 -1.91 4.29 11.91
N LEU A 93 -2.35 4.66 10.72
CA LEU A 93 -2.37 6.06 10.26
C LEU A 93 -3.18 6.95 11.22
N TRP A 94 -4.37 6.50 11.63
CA TRP A 94 -5.16 7.21 12.61
C TRP A 94 -4.44 7.39 13.95
N LEU A 95 -3.73 6.36 14.44
CA LEU A 95 -2.91 6.46 15.66
C LEU A 95 -1.78 7.49 15.51
N VAL A 96 -1.14 7.54 14.35
CA VAL A 96 -0.06 8.49 14.04
C VAL A 96 -0.59 9.93 14.00
N LEU A 97 -1.76 10.15 13.37
CA LEU A 97 -2.25 11.50 13.06
C LEU A 97 -3.18 12.11 14.13
N ARG A 98 -3.89 11.30 14.95
CA ARG A 98 -4.95 11.79 15.86
C ARG A 98 -4.52 12.89 16.87
N LYS A 99 -3.24 12.97 17.21
CA LYS A 99 -2.65 13.97 18.12
C LYS A 99 -1.35 14.55 17.57
N ASN A 100 -1.14 14.45 16.27
CA ASN A 100 0.08 14.93 15.63
C ASN A 100 -0.08 16.43 15.34
N ARG A 101 0.72 17.26 15.99
CA ARG A 101 0.74 18.72 15.81
C ARG A 101 1.35 19.16 14.46
N PHE A 102 2.04 18.24 13.80
CA PHE A 102 2.65 18.48 12.49
C PHE A 102 1.71 18.12 11.33
N PHE A 103 0.51 17.59 11.62
CA PHE A 103 -0.52 17.36 10.61
C PHE A 103 -1.33 18.64 10.42
N ASP A 104 -0.76 19.63 9.74
CA ASP A 104 -1.33 20.96 9.55
C ASP A 104 -1.57 21.33 8.07
N GLU A 105 -1.01 20.53 7.12
CA GLU A 105 -1.25 20.66 5.70
C GLU A 105 -1.87 19.39 5.08
N ARG A 106 -2.47 19.53 3.88
CA ARG A 106 -3.10 18.38 3.20
C ARG A 106 -2.09 17.36 2.71
N MET A 107 -0.89 17.78 2.37
CA MET A 107 0.17 16.91 1.88
C MET A 107 0.66 15.95 2.97
N ASP A 108 0.67 16.39 4.24
CA ASP A 108 1.14 15.60 5.38
C ASP A 108 0.41 14.27 5.52
N GLY A 109 -0.93 14.28 5.31
CA GLY A 109 -1.69 13.03 5.36
C GLY A 109 -1.27 12.03 4.29
N ILE A 110 -0.85 12.48 3.10
CA ILE A 110 -0.25 11.60 2.07
C ILE A 110 1.11 11.11 2.54
N VAL A 111 1.96 11.99 3.04
CA VAL A 111 3.33 11.65 3.48
C VAL A 111 3.29 10.60 4.59
N TYR A 112 2.49 10.84 5.64
CA TYR A 112 2.34 9.89 6.75
C TYR A 112 1.71 8.56 6.34
N ALA A 113 0.68 8.59 5.47
CA ALA A 113 0.05 7.36 4.98
C ALA A 113 1.00 6.52 4.12
N VAL A 114 1.80 7.16 3.28
CA VAL A 114 2.86 6.50 2.50
C VAL A 114 3.91 5.90 3.41
N CYS A 115 4.35 6.61 4.47
CA CYS A 115 5.30 6.08 5.45
C CYS A 115 4.74 4.82 6.14
N VAL A 116 3.48 4.83 6.58
CA VAL A 116 2.82 3.65 7.16
C VAL A 116 2.73 2.51 6.14
N SER A 117 2.28 2.80 4.93
CA SER A 117 2.11 1.79 3.87
C SER A 117 3.44 1.17 3.42
N LEU A 118 4.51 1.97 3.31
CA LEU A 118 5.84 1.46 2.96
C LEU A 118 6.54 0.76 4.13
N GLY A 119 6.21 1.10 5.38
CA GLY A 119 6.63 0.32 6.55
C GLY A 119 6.04 -1.09 6.52
N PHE A 120 4.74 -1.22 6.21
CA PHE A 120 4.10 -2.50 5.95
C PHE A 120 4.79 -3.24 4.79
N ALA A 121 4.85 -2.61 3.61
CA ALA A 121 5.39 -3.20 2.39
C ALA A 121 6.85 -3.65 2.54
N GLY A 122 7.66 -2.91 3.31
CA GLY A 122 9.06 -3.25 3.56
C GLY A 122 9.23 -4.57 4.32
N LEU A 123 8.47 -4.76 5.43
CA LEU A 123 8.52 -6.03 6.15
C LEU A 123 7.88 -7.16 5.34
N GLU A 124 6.75 -6.92 4.72
CA GLU A 124 6.10 -7.91 3.84
C GLU A 124 7.06 -8.37 2.74
N ASN A 125 7.77 -7.44 2.09
CA ASN A 125 8.75 -7.75 1.06
C ASN A 125 9.90 -8.60 1.59
N VAL A 126 10.38 -8.33 2.81
CA VAL A 126 11.40 -9.15 3.49
C VAL A 126 10.89 -10.59 3.69
N LEU A 127 9.64 -10.75 4.16
CA LEU A 127 9.04 -12.07 4.38
C LEU A 127 8.92 -12.88 3.09
N TYR A 128 8.49 -12.26 2.00
CA TYR A 128 8.41 -12.92 0.69
C TYR A 128 9.77 -13.29 0.12
N VAL A 129 10.73 -12.36 0.16
CA VAL A 129 12.07 -12.57 -0.43
C VAL A 129 12.89 -13.61 0.33
N ILE A 130 12.81 -13.65 1.68
CA ILE A 130 13.54 -14.65 2.48
C ILE A 130 12.88 -16.02 2.38
N GLY A 131 11.56 -16.07 2.16
CA GLY A 131 10.78 -17.32 2.12
C GLY A 131 10.85 -18.07 0.79
N ASP A 132 11.47 -17.51 -0.27
CA ASP A 132 11.45 -18.05 -1.61
C ASP A 132 12.84 -18.46 -2.12
N ALA A 133 12.92 -19.62 -2.78
CA ALA A 133 14.16 -20.10 -3.39
C ALA A 133 14.62 -19.22 -4.57
N ASP A 134 13.67 -18.63 -5.35
CA ASP A 134 13.92 -17.61 -6.36
C ASP A 134 13.79 -16.19 -5.78
N TRP A 135 14.50 -15.94 -4.69
CA TRP A 135 14.47 -14.64 -4.01
C TRP A 135 14.76 -13.45 -4.92
N MET A 136 15.59 -13.61 -5.98
CA MET A 136 15.90 -12.53 -6.93
C MET A 136 14.70 -12.19 -7.82
N GLY A 137 14.02 -13.19 -8.38
CA GLY A 137 12.82 -12.99 -9.17
C GLY A 137 11.70 -12.36 -8.34
N VAL A 138 11.52 -12.86 -7.11
CA VAL A 138 10.57 -12.28 -6.15
C VAL A 138 10.93 -10.84 -5.81
N ALA A 139 12.19 -10.55 -5.46
CA ALA A 139 12.63 -9.19 -5.13
C ALA A 139 12.41 -8.23 -6.31
N LEU A 140 12.75 -8.64 -7.53
CA LEU A 140 12.59 -7.80 -8.73
C LEU A 140 11.12 -7.52 -9.04
N SER A 141 10.28 -8.55 -9.06
CA SER A 141 8.85 -8.41 -9.35
C SER A 141 8.16 -7.53 -8.30
N ARG A 142 8.48 -7.73 -7.02
CA ARG A 142 7.93 -6.93 -5.93
C ARG A 142 8.45 -5.49 -5.92
N ALA A 143 9.70 -5.27 -6.31
CA ALA A 143 10.27 -3.92 -6.46
C ALA A 143 9.57 -3.10 -7.57
N ILE A 144 9.16 -3.76 -8.65
CA ILE A 144 8.52 -3.10 -9.80
C ILE A 144 7.01 -2.93 -9.58
N PHE A 145 6.34 -3.89 -8.93
CA PHE A 145 4.88 -3.93 -8.87
C PHE A 145 4.32 -3.81 -7.45
N ALA A 146 4.71 -4.66 -6.50
CA ALA A 146 4.06 -4.74 -5.19
C ALA A 146 4.37 -3.50 -4.33
N VAL A 147 5.65 -3.14 -4.16
CA VAL A 147 6.04 -1.99 -3.34
C VAL A 147 5.50 -0.67 -3.92
N PRO A 148 5.57 -0.39 -5.24
CA PRO A 148 4.87 0.74 -5.85
C PRO A 148 3.34 0.67 -5.74
N GLY A 149 2.74 -0.53 -5.72
CA GLY A 149 1.32 -0.73 -5.44
C GLY A 149 0.94 -0.20 -4.05
N HIS A 150 1.64 -0.66 -3.00
CA HIS A 150 1.44 -0.18 -1.64
C HIS A 150 1.68 1.32 -1.49
N PHE A 151 2.68 1.87 -2.19
CA PHE A 151 2.86 3.32 -2.26
C PHE A 151 1.61 4.01 -2.79
N CYS A 152 1.04 3.54 -3.90
CA CYS A 152 -0.16 4.13 -4.50
C CYS A 152 -1.39 4.03 -3.58
N TYR A 153 -1.58 2.90 -2.89
CA TYR A 153 -2.67 2.72 -1.92
C TYR A 153 -2.50 3.69 -0.75
N GLY A 154 -1.27 3.82 -0.22
CA GLY A 154 -0.93 4.80 0.82
C GLY A 154 -1.21 6.24 0.39
N VAL A 155 -0.84 6.63 -0.84
CA VAL A 155 -1.15 7.96 -1.39
C VAL A 155 -2.65 8.22 -1.41
N LEU A 156 -3.46 7.27 -1.88
CA LEU A 156 -4.91 7.46 -1.98
C LEU A 156 -5.58 7.46 -0.60
N MET A 157 -5.14 6.60 0.31
CA MET A 157 -5.58 6.61 1.70
C MET A 157 -5.33 7.98 2.35
N GLY A 158 -4.09 8.47 2.27
CA GLY A 158 -3.68 9.76 2.82
C GLY A 158 -4.38 10.94 2.17
N TYR A 159 -4.57 10.92 0.86
CA TYR A 159 -5.30 11.94 0.11
C TYR A 159 -6.73 12.12 0.65
N PHE A 160 -7.48 11.03 0.77
CA PHE A 160 -8.85 11.10 1.27
C PHE A 160 -8.92 11.35 2.78
N TYR A 161 -7.96 10.81 3.55
CA TYR A 161 -7.86 11.08 4.99
C TYR A 161 -7.64 12.57 5.27
N SER A 162 -6.74 13.22 4.52
CA SER A 162 -6.53 14.66 4.60
C SER A 162 -7.78 15.45 4.25
N LEU A 163 -8.47 15.08 3.17
CA LEU A 163 -9.74 15.72 2.82
C LEU A 163 -10.80 15.55 3.92
N ALA A 164 -10.85 14.39 4.58
CA ALA A 164 -11.74 14.17 5.71
C ALA A 164 -11.40 15.06 6.92
N HIS A 165 -10.12 15.37 7.12
CA HIS A 165 -9.66 16.25 8.19
C HIS A 165 -9.93 17.73 7.90
N PHE A 166 -9.50 18.20 6.72
CA PHE A 166 -9.53 19.63 6.35
C PHE A 166 -10.85 20.09 5.72
N CYS A 167 -11.79 19.18 5.40
CA CYS A 167 -13.10 19.50 4.84
C CYS A 167 -14.23 18.90 5.69
N PRO A 168 -14.56 19.48 6.87
CA PRO A 168 -15.53 18.91 7.82
C PRO A 168 -16.91 18.64 7.22
N SER A 169 -17.38 19.46 6.27
CA SER A 169 -18.69 19.33 5.63
C SER A 169 -18.87 18.01 4.84
N LYS A 170 -17.78 17.36 4.41
CA LYS A 170 -17.77 16.09 3.66
C LYS A 170 -16.95 15.01 4.35
N ARG A 171 -16.70 15.14 5.65
CA ARG A 171 -15.82 14.27 6.43
C ARG A 171 -16.17 12.79 6.27
N SER A 172 -17.44 12.42 6.46
CA SER A 172 -17.88 11.01 6.38
C SER A 172 -17.66 10.41 5.00
N TYR A 173 -17.92 11.19 3.93
CA TYR A 173 -17.67 10.75 2.56
C TYR A 173 -16.18 10.49 2.31
N TYR A 174 -15.32 11.45 2.68
CA TYR A 174 -13.89 11.30 2.46
C TYR A 174 -13.26 10.22 3.34
N MET A 175 -13.76 10.02 4.57
CA MET A 175 -13.31 8.90 5.42
C MET A 175 -13.71 7.55 4.81
N ALA A 176 -14.92 7.42 4.27
CA ALA A 176 -15.33 6.23 3.55
C ALA A 176 -14.43 5.97 2.33
N MET A 177 -14.07 7.00 1.57
CA MET A 177 -13.17 6.88 0.43
C MET A 177 -11.72 6.52 0.84
N ALA A 178 -11.27 6.99 2.01
CA ALA A 178 -9.96 6.61 2.56
C ALA A 178 -9.86 5.11 2.89
N ILE A 179 -10.99 4.45 3.10
CA ILE A 179 -11.12 3.00 3.32
C ILE A 179 -11.32 2.27 1.99
N ILE A 180 -12.36 2.66 1.26
CA ILE A 180 -12.88 1.90 0.11
C ILE A 180 -11.92 1.95 -1.07
N ALA A 181 -11.33 3.11 -1.37
CA ALA A 181 -10.49 3.25 -2.56
C ALA A 181 -9.22 2.37 -2.49
N PRO A 182 -8.42 2.37 -1.39
CA PRO A 182 -7.28 1.47 -1.27
C PRO A 182 -7.68 -0.01 -1.31
N ILE A 183 -8.76 -0.42 -0.60
CA ILE A 183 -9.21 -1.81 -0.57
C ILE A 183 -9.61 -2.30 -1.97
N ILE A 184 -10.36 -1.50 -2.73
CA ILE A 184 -10.78 -1.89 -4.09
C ILE A 184 -9.57 -2.01 -5.01
N LEU A 185 -8.66 -1.05 -4.98
CA LEU A 185 -7.52 -1.05 -5.90
C LEU A 185 -6.50 -2.14 -5.54
N HIS A 186 -6.26 -2.37 -4.26
CA HIS A 186 -5.43 -3.47 -3.78
C HIS A 186 -6.08 -4.83 -4.12
N GLY A 187 -7.37 -4.99 -3.80
CA GLY A 187 -8.09 -6.22 -4.11
C GLY A 187 -8.14 -6.55 -5.60
N ILE A 188 -8.27 -5.55 -6.49
CA ILE A 188 -8.18 -5.75 -7.95
C ILE A 188 -6.77 -6.20 -8.35
N TYR A 189 -5.73 -5.56 -7.80
CA TYR A 189 -4.33 -5.91 -8.02
C TYR A 189 -4.08 -7.38 -7.71
N ASP A 190 -4.43 -7.82 -6.50
CA ASP A 190 -4.25 -9.20 -6.07
C ASP A 190 -5.16 -10.18 -6.81
N ALA A 191 -6.41 -9.81 -7.06
CA ALA A 191 -7.35 -10.68 -7.77
C ALA A 191 -6.83 -11.04 -9.17
N ILE A 192 -6.26 -10.08 -9.91
CA ILE A 192 -5.67 -10.37 -11.23
C ILE A 192 -4.54 -11.40 -11.09
N LEU A 193 -3.61 -11.20 -10.16
CA LEU A 193 -2.48 -12.10 -9.96
C LEU A 193 -2.91 -13.49 -9.47
N PHE A 194 -3.89 -13.56 -8.56
CA PHE A 194 -4.39 -14.83 -8.04
C PHE A 194 -5.22 -15.58 -9.07
N ILE A 195 -5.97 -14.90 -9.93
CA ILE A 195 -6.66 -15.52 -11.06
C ILE A 195 -5.65 -16.09 -12.07
N VAL A 196 -4.57 -15.37 -12.36
CA VAL A 196 -3.47 -15.91 -13.20
C VAL A 196 -2.89 -17.20 -12.60
N ARG A 197 -2.77 -17.27 -11.27
CA ARG A 197 -2.21 -18.45 -10.59
C ARG A 197 -3.11 -19.69 -10.66
N VAL A 198 -4.44 -19.52 -10.71
CA VAL A 198 -5.40 -20.63 -10.74
C VAL A 198 -5.91 -20.97 -12.13
N THR A 199 -5.62 -20.15 -13.16
CA THR A 199 -6.05 -20.43 -14.52
C THR A 199 -5.10 -21.42 -15.21
N ILE A 200 -5.69 -22.33 -15.99
CA ILE A 200 -4.96 -23.27 -16.85
C ILE A 200 -4.77 -22.74 -18.29
N SER A 201 -5.40 -21.62 -18.61
CA SER A 201 -5.36 -21.03 -19.96
C SER A 201 -4.18 -20.05 -20.07
N GLU A 202 -3.18 -20.42 -20.87
CA GLU A 202 -2.02 -19.56 -21.15
C GLU A 202 -2.43 -18.21 -21.77
N TRP A 203 -3.39 -18.23 -22.72
CA TRP A 203 -3.89 -17.02 -23.36
C TRP A 203 -4.57 -16.07 -22.36
N LEU A 204 -5.37 -16.63 -21.43
CA LEU A 204 -6.01 -15.85 -20.40
C LEU A 204 -4.95 -15.24 -19.46
N SER A 205 -3.92 -16.00 -19.09
CA SER A 205 -2.81 -15.49 -18.27
C SER A 205 -2.10 -14.32 -18.94
N VAL A 206 -1.81 -14.42 -20.25
CA VAL A 206 -1.17 -13.33 -21.02
C VAL A 206 -2.07 -12.09 -21.03
N ILE A 207 -3.37 -12.23 -21.30
CA ILE A 207 -4.32 -11.11 -21.31
C ILE A 207 -4.39 -10.45 -19.93
N LEU A 208 -4.51 -11.25 -18.86
CA LEU A 208 -4.57 -10.74 -17.48
C LEU A 208 -3.28 -10.01 -17.09
N MET A 209 -2.11 -10.49 -17.50
CA MET A 209 -0.84 -9.80 -17.23
C MET A 209 -0.70 -8.48 -17.99
N LEU A 210 -1.25 -8.39 -19.22
CA LEU A 210 -1.35 -7.11 -19.93
C LEU A 210 -2.28 -6.13 -19.21
N ILE A 211 -3.46 -6.61 -18.79
CA ILE A 211 -4.41 -5.79 -17.99
C ILE A 211 -3.76 -5.35 -16.69
N PHE A 212 -3.06 -6.24 -15.99
CA PHE A 212 -2.32 -5.93 -14.76
C PHE A 212 -1.29 -4.82 -14.97
N THR A 213 -0.50 -4.92 -16.02
CA THR A 213 0.51 -3.90 -16.36
C THR A 213 -0.14 -2.53 -16.60
N LEU A 214 -1.20 -2.48 -17.40
CA LEU A 214 -1.97 -1.24 -17.64
C LEU A 214 -2.60 -0.69 -16.36
N PHE A 215 -3.08 -1.58 -15.50
CA PHE A 215 -3.63 -1.21 -14.20
C PHE A 215 -2.57 -0.59 -13.27
N CYS A 216 -1.34 -1.13 -13.23
CA CYS A 216 -0.23 -0.54 -12.48
C CYS A 216 0.13 0.88 -12.98
N PHE A 217 0.14 1.10 -14.29
CA PHE A 217 0.32 2.45 -14.86
C PHE A 217 -0.82 3.40 -14.47
N TYR A 218 -2.06 2.92 -14.50
CA TYR A 218 -3.22 3.70 -14.06
C TYR A 218 -3.12 4.09 -12.57
N LEU A 219 -2.73 3.15 -11.69
CA LEU A 219 -2.52 3.40 -10.27
C LEU A 219 -1.47 4.49 -10.06
N TRP A 220 -0.30 4.34 -10.68
CA TRP A 220 0.78 5.33 -10.57
C TRP A 220 0.35 6.72 -11.05
N LYS A 221 -0.35 6.80 -12.18
CA LYS A 221 -0.89 8.06 -12.71
C LYS A 221 -1.89 8.70 -11.75
N THR A 222 -2.75 7.89 -11.14
CA THR A 222 -3.77 8.35 -10.18
C THR A 222 -3.13 8.86 -8.89
N ALA A 223 -2.18 8.12 -8.32
CA ALA A 223 -1.41 8.52 -7.15
C ALA A 223 -0.62 9.83 -7.41
N SER A 224 0.07 9.92 -8.55
CA SER A 224 0.80 11.13 -8.94
C SER A 224 -0.11 12.36 -9.09
N LYS A 225 -1.34 12.19 -9.58
CA LYS A 225 -2.33 13.28 -9.64
C LYS A 225 -2.80 13.68 -8.23
N ALA A 226 -2.99 12.72 -7.32
CA ALA A 226 -3.40 12.99 -5.94
C ALA A 226 -2.32 13.80 -5.20
N ILE A 227 -1.05 13.41 -5.33
CA ILE A 227 0.09 14.18 -4.78
C ILE A 227 0.06 15.62 -5.31
N LYS A 228 0.02 15.80 -6.64
CA LYS A 228 0.02 17.14 -7.25
C LYS A 228 -1.12 18.04 -6.79
N LYS A 229 -2.29 17.47 -6.47
CA LYS A 229 -3.45 18.24 -5.99
C LYS A 229 -3.30 18.72 -4.54
N HIS A 230 -2.43 18.10 -3.75
CA HIS A 230 -2.20 18.44 -2.35
C HIS A 230 -0.94 19.29 -2.16
N LEU A 231 -0.06 19.36 -3.17
CA LEU A 231 1.07 20.28 -3.13
C LEU A 231 0.56 21.74 -3.10
N PRO A 232 1.21 22.64 -2.32
CA PRO A 232 0.90 24.05 -2.32
C PRO A 232 0.97 24.63 -3.74
N SER A 233 -0.01 25.47 -4.10
CA SER A 233 0.04 26.18 -5.39
C SER A 233 1.21 27.16 -5.38
N ARG A 234 1.99 27.21 -6.48
CA ARG A 234 3.10 28.18 -6.63
C ARG A 234 2.67 29.63 -6.47
N ASP A 235 1.39 29.93 -6.66
CA ASP A 235 0.81 31.27 -6.59
C ASP A 235 0.48 31.73 -5.15
N ALA A 236 0.63 30.85 -4.14
CA ALA A 236 0.44 31.19 -2.73
C ALA A 236 1.72 31.73 -2.05
N MET A 237 2.81 31.86 -2.79
CA MET A 237 4.12 32.30 -2.32
C MET A 237 4.58 33.69 -2.86
N VAL A 238 3.64 34.54 -3.31
CA VAL A 238 3.92 35.94 -3.68
C VAL A 238 3.20 36.88 -2.72
#